data_7577374a49424501dfad2be15dcf55cf
#
_entry.id   7577374a49424501dfad2be15dcf55cf
#
_cell.length_a   1.000
_cell.length_b   1.000
_cell.length_c   1.000
_cell.angle_alpha   90.00
_cell.angle_beta   90.00
_cell.angle_gamma   90.00
#
_symmetry.space_group_name_H-M   'P 1'
#
loop_
_entity.id
_entity.type
_entity.pdbx_description
1 polymer ?
#
loop_
_entity_poly.entity_id
_entity_poly.type
_entity_poly.pdbx_seq_one_letter_code
_entity_poly.pdbx_strand_id
1 'polypeptide(L)'
;YPPYYSKNSIASKISEWNKDFLSPLGIEIGMRVMRQSLLFLKLYDEIRPECTEKLLYSDTLNIILLSKILPHFMFDGDMNVSKDNNEIKKHDLVKQFAGEINATINPTIEDNDSTNASVELQRMIRSAEHNDNVYNFWT
;
A
#
# COMPACT_ATOMS: atom_id res chain seq x y z
N TYR A 1 5.31 12.13 20.90
CA TYR A 1 4.98 11.13 19.89
C TYR A 1 6.22 10.40 19.42
N PRO A 2 6.17 9.07 19.37
CA PRO A 2 7.22 8.34 18.69
C PRO A 2 7.31 8.81 17.24
N PRO A 3 8.51 9.16 16.75
CA PRO A 3 8.63 9.74 15.41
C PRO A 3 8.11 8.85 14.28
N TYR A 4 8.00 7.54 14.54
CA TYR A 4 7.51 6.60 13.52
C TYR A 4 6.03 6.74 13.20
N TYR A 5 5.25 7.39 14.05
CA TYR A 5 3.80 7.48 13.91
C TYR A 5 3.32 8.90 13.69
N SER A 6 4.24 9.82 13.40
CA SER A 6 3.91 11.22 13.09
C SER A 6 3.41 11.34 11.65
N LYS A 7 2.85 12.52 11.32
CA LYS A 7 2.47 12.86 9.94
C LYS A 7 3.64 12.73 8.98
N ASN A 8 4.85 13.11 9.44
CA ASN A 8 6.04 13.00 8.62
C ASN A 8 6.39 11.54 8.34
N SER A 9 6.13 10.64 9.30
CA SER A 9 6.35 9.20 9.08
C SER A 9 5.42 8.61 8.04
N ILE A 10 4.15 9.04 8.00
CA ILE A 10 3.21 8.62 6.97
C ILE A 10 3.70 9.07 5.59
N ALA A 11 4.05 10.33 5.46
CA ALA A 11 4.56 10.88 4.21
C ALA A 11 5.85 10.18 3.76
N SER A 12 6.76 9.94 4.69
CA SER A 12 8.02 9.24 4.43
C SER A 12 7.78 7.81 3.96
N LYS A 13 6.86 7.11 4.59
CA LYS A 13 6.56 5.72 4.23
C LYS A 13 5.94 5.63 2.83
N ILE A 14 5.01 6.50 2.51
CA ILE A 14 4.39 6.55 1.20
C ILE A 14 5.42 6.92 0.12
N SER A 15 6.30 7.87 0.40
CA SER A 15 7.39 8.25 -0.51
C SER A 15 8.35 7.11 -0.75
N GLU A 16 8.70 6.37 0.29
CA GLU A 16 9.55 5.19 0.19
C GLU A 16 8.90 4.11 -0.68
N TRP A 17 7.64 3.82 -0.45
CA TRP A 17 6.90 2.85 -1.26
C TRP A 17 6.77 3.29 -2.71
N ASN A 18 6.56 4.58 -2.93
CA ASN A 18 6.47 5.12 -4.28
C ASN A 18 7.79 4.91 -5.05
N LYS A 19 8.90 5.19 -4.39
CA LYS A 19 10.22 5.02 -4.99
C LYS A 19 10.55 3.56 -5.23
N ASP A 20 10.32 2.71 -4.24
CA ASP A 20 10.80 1.33 -4.25
C ASP A 20 9.88 0.37 -5.03
N PHE A 21 8.59 0.64 -5.05
CA PHE A 21 7.61 -0.29 -5.63
C PHE A 21 6.70 0.33 -6.67
N LEU A 22 6.09 1.46 -6.36
CA LEU A 22 5.01 2.01 -7.19
C LEU A 22 5.53 2.61 -8.48
N SER A 23 6.59 3.39 -8.42
CA SER A 23 7.19 3.99 -9.61
C SER A 23 7.71 2.91 -10.58
N PRO A 24 8.44 1.88 -10.12
CA PRO A 24 8.81 0.76 -11.00
C PRO A 24 7.62 0.04 -11.60
N LEU A 25 6.49 -0.05 -10.88
CA LEU A 25 5.27 -0.67 -11.41
C LEU A 25 4.51 0.25 -12.38
N GLY A 26 4.95 1.48 -12.55
CA GLY A 26 4.28 2.45 -13.41
C GLY A 26 3.13 3.19 -12.72
N ILE A 27 3.07 3.12 -11.40
CA ILE A 27 2.04 3.79 -10.60
C ILE A 27 2.63 5.06 -10.00
N GLU A 28 2.05 6.21 -10.32
CA GLU A 28 2.51 7.50 -9.80
C GLU A 28 1.60 7.97 -8.67
N ILE A 29 2.23 8.31 -7.53
CA ILE A 29 1.53 8.89 -6.38
C ILE A 29 1.90 10.37 -6.34
N GLY A 30 0.95 11.22 -6.70
CA GLY A 30 1.17 12.66 -6.75
C GLY A 30 1.04 13.34 -5.39
N MET A 31 1.38 14.62 -5.38
CA MET A 31 1.26 15.48 -4.20
C MET A 31 -0.18 15.53 -3.65
N ARG A 32 -1.15 15.38 -4.53
CA ARG A 32 -2.57 15.37 -4.15
C ARG A 32 -2.88 14.21 -3.21
N VAL A 33 -2.40 13.02 -3.52
CA VAL A 33 -2.60 11.84 -2.66
C VAL A 33 -1.91 12.06 -1.31
N MET A 34 -0.71 12.61 -1.31
CA MET A 34 0.00 12.95 -0.08
C MET A 34 -0.81 13.90 0.81
N ARG A 35 -1.34 14.98 0.22
CA ARG A 35 -2.14 15.95 0.95
C ARG A 35 -3.40 15.33 1.51
N GLN A 36 -4.08 14.52 0.73
CA GLN A 36 -5.30 13.82 1.18
C GLN A 36 -4.99 12.86 2.30
N SER A 37 -3.85 12.19 2.24
CA SER A 37 -3.42 11.25 3.28
C SER A 37 -3.15 11.96 4.60
N LEU A 38 -2.46 13.10 4.55
CA LEU A 38 -2.18 13.89 5.74
C LEU A 38 -3.45 14.50 6.33
N LEU A 39 -4.38 14.94 5.48
CA LEU A 39 -5.67 15.43 5.93
C LEU A 39 -6.48 14.33 6.60
N PHE A 40 -6.50 13.14 6.02
CA PHE A 40 -7.17 12.00 6.61
C PHE A 40 -6.63 11.69 8.00
N LEU A 41 -5.31 11.67 8.14
CA LEU A 41 -4.67 11.42 9.43
C LEU A 41 -5.11 12.44 10.48
N LYS A 42 -5.15 13.71 10.11
CA LYS A 42 -5.59 14.78 11.02
C LYS A 42 -7.04 14.60 11.44
N LEU A 43 -7.92 14.33 10.47
CA LEU A 43 -9.35 14.15 10.76
C LEU A 43 -9.61 12.91 11.60
N TYR A 44 -8.91 11.83 11.32
CA TYR A 44 -9.04 10.59 12.07
C TYR A 44 -8.64 10.80 13.54
N ASP A 45 -7.54 11.51 13.76
CA ASP A 45 -7.06 11.81 15.11
C ASP A 45 -8.07 12.66 15.88
N GLU A 46 -8.74 13.61 15.22
CA GLU A 46 -9.77 14.44 15.85
C GLU A 46 -11.03 13.64 16.20
N ILE A 47 -11.40 12.67 15.36
CA ILE A 47 -12.62 11.86 15.56
C ILE A 47 -12.38 10.72 16.55
N ARG A 48 -11.18 10.15 16.53
CA ARG A 48 -10.81 8.99 17.36
C ARG A 48 -9.59 9.30 18.21
N PRO A 49 -9.67 10.29 19.13
CA PRO A 49 -8.50 10.66 19.94
C PRO A 49 -8.04 9.55 20.90
N GLU A 50 -8.89 8.57 21.18
CA GLU A 50 -8.55 7.42 22.01
C GLU A 50 -7.65 6.41 21.33
N CYS A 51 -7.49 6.50 20.00
CA CYS A 51 -6.61 5.59 19.27
C CYS A 51 -5.15 5.84 19.62
N THR A 52 -4.41 4.75 19.79
CA THR A 52 -2.96 4.86 19.92
C THR A 52 -2.37 5.31 18.58
N GLU A 53 -1.22 5.93 18.63
CA GLU A 53 -0.56 6.38 17.41
C GLU A 53 -0.18 5.26 16.47
N LYS A 54 0.21 4.12 17.03
CA LYS A 54 0.52 2.94 16.23
C LYS A 54 -0.70 2.48 15.45
N LEU A 55 -1.88 2.48 16.10
CA LEU A 55 -3.12 2.08 15.46
C LEU A 55 -3.53 3.10 14.40
N LEU A 56 -3.41 4.37 14.70
CA LEU A 56 -3.69 5.46 13.78
C LEU A 56 -2.81 5.38 12.53
N TYR A 57 -1.52 5.11 12.72
CA TYR A 57 -0.56 4.95 11.63
C TYR A 57 -0.95 3.78 10.72
N SER A 58 -1.22 2.63 11.31
CA SER A 58 -1.59 1.42 10.56
C SER A 58 -2.91 1.61 9.82
N ASP A 59 -3.93 2.14 10.47
CA ASP A 59 -5.24 2.37 9.87
C ASP A 59 -5.18 3.38 8.74
N THR A 60 -4.41 4.44 8.91
CA THR A 60 -4.24 5.46 7.87
C THR A 60 -3.58 4.88 6.64
N LEU A 61 -2.50 4.14 6.80
CA LEU A 61 -1.84 3.46 5.68
C LEU A 61 -2.76 2.46 5.01
N ASN A 62 -3.52 1.71 5.79
CA ASN A 62 -4.47 0.74 5.25
C ASN A 62 -5.50 1.40 4.34
N ILE A 63 -6.10 2.49 4.79
CA ILE A 63 -7.12 3.21 4.01
C ILE A 63 -6.52 3.85 2.78
N ILE A 64 -5.31 4.42 2.89
CA ILE A 64 -4.62 5.01 1.73
C ILE A 64 -4.35 3.93 0.67
N LEU A 65 -3.85 2.78 1.09
CA LEU A 65 -3.59 1.67 0.18
C LEU A 65 -4.87 1.23 -0.53
N LEU A 66 -5.94 1.01 0.23
CA LEU A 66 -7.20 0.51 -0.34
C LEU A 66 -7.87 1.53 -1.26
N SER A 67 -7.81 2.81 -0.94
CA SER A 67 -8.57 3.82 -1.66
C SER A 67 -7.79 4.55 -2.73
N LYS A 68 -6.46 4.66 -2.60
CA LYS A 68 -5.66 5.53 -3.47
C LYS A 68 -4.53 4.82 -4.21
N ILE A 69 -4.10 3.66 -3.76
CA ILE A 69 -2.95 2.96 -4.33
C ILE A 69 -3.37 1.70 -5.07
N LEU A 70 -4.00 0.75 -4.40
CA LEU A 70 -4.38 -0.53 -5.01
C LEU A 70 -5.31 -0.39 -6.22
N PRO A 71 -6.25 0.57 -6.28
CA PRO A 71 -7.09 0.72 -7.47
C PRO A 71 -6.31 1.04 -8.76
N HIS A 72 -5.07 1.48 -8.65
CA HIS A 72 -4.21 1.74 -9.81
C HIS A 72 -3.42 0.51 -10.27
N PHE A 73 -3.60 -0.63 -9.62
CA PHE A 73 -2.94 -1.88 -10.03
C PHE A 73 -3.65 -2.48 -11.24
N MET A 74 -3.25 -2.01 -12.41
CA MET A 74 -3.75 -2.47 -13.70
C MET A 74 -2.55 -2.58 -14.64
N PHE A 75 -1.93 -3.76 -14.71
CA PHE A 75 -0.75 -3.97 -15.54
C PHE A 75 -0.50 -5.46 -15.77
N ASP A 76 0.39 -5.75 -16.71
CA ASP A 76 0.84 -7.11 -16.99
C ASP A 76 2.02 -7.45 -16.08
N GLY A 77 1.83 -8.41 -15.19
CA GLY A 77 2.85 -8.83 -14.23
C GLY A 77 4.05 -9.54 -14.85
N ASP A 78 3.94 -9.99 -16.11
CA ASP A 78 5.07 -10.61 -16.80
C ASP A 78 6.03 -9.59 -17.40
N MET A 79 5.69 -8.31 -17.40
CA MET A 79 6.60 -7.27 -17.86
C MET A 79 7.77 -7.10 -16.90
N ASN A 80 8.96 -6.92 -17.46
CA ASN A 80 10.15 -6.67 -16.66
C ASN A 80 10.31 -5.19 -16.38
N VAL A 81 10.84 -4.89 -15.20
CA VAL A 81 11.22 -3.53 -14.80
C VAL A 81 12.62 -3.58 -14.21
N SER A 82 13.32 -2.46 -14.23
CA SER A 82 14.62 -2.34 -13.60
C SER A 82 14.47 -1.86 -12.15
N LYS A 83 15.03 -2.63 -11.24
CA LYS A 83 15.11 -2.25 -9.83
C LYS A 83 16.50 -2.57 -9.32
N ASP A 84 17.18 -1.55 -8.75
CA ASP A 84 18.53 -1.70 -8.19
C ASP A 84 19.52 -2.32 -9.18
N ASN A 85 19.46 -1.89 -10.44
CA ASN A 85 20.28 -2.36 -11.56
C ASN A 85 20.01 -3.82 -11.97
N ASN A 86 18.94 -4.42 -11.47
CA ASN A 86 18.52 -5.77 -11.85
C ASN A 86 17.15 -5.73 -12.50
N GLU A 87 16.93 -6.62 -13.45
CA GLU A 87 15.60 -6.78 -14.02
C GLU A 87 14.77 -7.71 -13.13
N ILE A 88 13.52 -7.32 -12.90
CA ILE A 88 12.57 -8.10 -12.13
C ILE A 88 11.21 -8.00 -12.82
N LYS A 89 10.44 -9.07 -12.77
CA LYS A 89 9.06 -9.03 -13.26
C LYS A 89 8.19 -8.22 -12.32
N LYS A 90 7.23 -7.49 -12.88
CA LYS A 90 6.28 -6.72 -12.06
C LYS A 90 5.57 -7.61 -11.05
N HIS A 91 5.21 -8.83 -11.44
CA HIS A 91 4.57 -9.80 -10.55
C HIS A 91 5.43 -10.09 -9.31
N ASP A 92 6.73 -10.27 -9.48
CA ASP A 92 7.64 -10.53 -8.37
C ASP A 92 7.78 -9.28 -7.49
N LEU A 93 7.78 -8.11 -8.11
CA LEU A 93 7.83 -6.84 -7.37
C LEU A 93 6.57 -6.64 -6.53
N VAL A 94 5.41 -7.00 -7.06
CA VAL A 94 4.14 -6.95 -6.30
C VAL A 94 4.22 -7.87 -5.08
N LYS A 95 4.80 -9.05 -5.23
CA LYS A 95 4.97 -9.97 -4.10
C LYS A 95 5.87 -9.39 -3.02
N GLN A 96 6.94 -8.70 -3.41
CA GLN A 96 7.81 -8.00 -2.45
C GLN A 96 7.05 -6.89 -1.74
N PHE A 97 6.25 -6.13 -2.47
CA PHE A 97 5.42 -5.08 -1.89
C PHE A 97 4.40 -5.65 -0.91
N ALA A 98 3.79 -6.78 -1.23
CA ALA A 98 2.86 -7.45 -0.34
C ALA A 98 3.51 -7.85 0.99
N GLY A 99 4.75 -8.33 0.93
CA GLY A 99 5.53 -8.64 2.13
C GLY A 99 5.81 -7.39 2.97
N GLU A 100 6.14 -6.29 2.32
CA GLU A 100 6.39 -5.01 2.98
C GLU A 100 5.12 -4.46 3.65
N ILE A 101 3.99 -4.53 2.97
CA ILE A 101 2.69 -4.12 3.52
C ILE A 101 2.33 -4.97 4.72
N ASN A 102 2.49 -6.29 4.61
CA ASN A 102 2.16 -7.21 5.70
C ASN A 102 3.01 -6.95 6.94
N ALA A 103 4.26 -6.57 6.76
CA ALA A 103 5.16 -6.23 7.86
C ALA A 103 4.81 -4.89 8.51
N THR A 104 4.26 -3.95 7.72
CA THR A 104 3.95 -2.59 8.18
C THR A 104 2.54 -2.48 8.76
N ILE A 105 1.56 -3.06 8.07
CA ILE A 105 0.15 -3.08 8.49
C ILE A 105 -0.10 -4.46 9.06
N ASN A 106 0.21 -4.62 10.32
CA ASN A 106 0.07 -5.91 10.97
C ASN A 106 -1.42 -6.29 11.04
N PRO A 107 -1.93 -7.22 10.20
CA PRO A 107 -3.33 -7.58 10.25
C PRO A 107 -3.64 -8.23 11.59
N THR A 108 -4.58 -7.66 12.32
CA THR A 108 -5.04 -8.29 13.54
C THR A 108 -5.85 -9.53 13.18
N ILE A 109 -5.84 -10.51 14.06
CA ILE A 109 -6.54 -11.79 13.84
C ILE A 109 -8.05 -11.56 13.64
N GLU A 110 -8.55 -10.43 14.09
CA GLU A 110 -9.95 -10.06 14.01
C GLU A 110 -10.36 -9.52 12.63
N ASP A 111 -9.39 -9.14 11.81
CA ASP A 111 -9.65 -8.60 10.47
C ASP A 111 -9.80 -9.71 9.46
N ASN A 112 -10.91 -10.42 9.53
CA ASN A 112 -11.24 -11.45 8.56
C ASN A 112 -12.02 -10.90 7.35
N ASP A 113 -12.19 -9.60 7.29
CA ASP A 113 -12.94 -8.99 6.23
C ASP A 113 -12.01 -8.41 5.15
N SER A 114 -12.60 -8.03 4.04
CA SER A 114 -11.90 -7.51 2.86
C SER A 114 -11.42 -6.06 3.01
N THR A 115 -11.47 -5.51 4.23
CA THR A 115 -11.07 -4.11 4.45
C THR A 115 -9.59 -3.94 4.74
N ASN A 116 -8.84 -5.03 4.86
CA ASN A 116 -7.40 -4.98 5.10
C ASN A 116 -6.64 -5.00 3.78
N ALA A 117 -5.76 -4.00 3.58
CA ALA A 117 -5.00 -3.87 2.33
C ALA A 117 -4.08 -5.07 2.07
N SER A 118 -3.50 -5.65 3.11
CA SER A 118 -2.65 -6.83 2.97
C SER A 118 -3.44 -8.02 2.42
N VAL A 119 -4.63 -8.26 2.96
CA VAL A 119 -5.52 -9.33 2.51
C VAL A 119 -5.97 -9.08 1.07
N GLU A 120 -6.33 -7.84 0.77
CA GLU A 120 -6.79 -7.47 -0.58
C GLU A 120 -5.68 -7.66 -1.62
N LEU A 121 -4.46 -7.25 -1.30
CA LEU A 121 -3.34 -7.43 -2.22
C LEU A 121 -3.01 -8.91 -2.44
N GLN A 122 -3.11 -9.74 -1.40
CA GLN A 122 -2.94 -11.18 -1.53
C GLN A 122 -4.01 -11.78 -2.45
N ARG A 123 -5.26 -11.32 -2.34
CA ARG A 123 -6.34 -11.71 -3.24
C ARG A 123 -6.02 -11.34 -4.68
N MET A 124 -5.52 -10.13 -4.90
CA MET A 124 -5.15 -9.66 -6.23
C MET A 124 -4.01 -10.49 -6.84
N ILE A 125 -3.03 -10.86 -6.02
CA ILE A 125 -1.93 -11.73 -6.48
C ILE A 125 -2.46 -13.10 -6.91
N ARG A 126 -3.31 -13.71 -6.11
CA ARG A 126 -3.90 -15.02 -6.46
C ARG A 126 -4.74 -14.92 -7.73
N SER A 127 -5.55 -13.87 -7.85
CA SER A 127 -6.36 -13.64 -9.04
C SER A 127 -5.48 -13.47 -10.29
N ALA A 128 -4.39 -12.71 -10.17
CA ALA A 128 -3.47 -12.52 -11.28
C ALA A 128 -2.79 -13.82 -11.68
N GLU A 129 -2.40 -14.66 -10.73
CA GLU A 129 -1.77 -15.95 -11.01
C GLU A 129 -2.71 -16.89 -11.80
N HIS A 130 -4.02 -16.73 -11.66
CA HIS A 130 -5.01 -17.46 -12.45
C HIS A 130 -5.39 -16.76 -13.77
N ASN A 131 -4.78 -15.62 -14.06
CA ASN A 131 -5.09 -14.82 -15.24
C ASN A 131 -3.81 -14.33 -15.93
N ASP A 132 -2.87 -15.24 -16.19
CA ASP A 132 -1.60 -14.97 -16.87
C ASP A 132 -0.81 -13.81 -16.27
N ASN A 133 -0.86 -13.65 -14.93
CA ASN A 133 -0.21 -12.59 -14.16
C ASN A 133 -0.67 -11.18 -14.54
N VAL A 134 -1.86 -11.05 -15.09
CA VAL A 134 -2.45 -9.73 -15.36
C VAL A 134 -3.17 -9.23 -14.11
N TYR A 135 -2.78 -8.03 -13.67
CA TYR A 135 -3.35 -7.39 -12.50
C TYR A 135 -4.47 -6.43 -12.87
N ASN A 136 -5.58 -6.55 -12.15
CA ASN A 136 -6.70 -5.64 -12.27
C ASN A 136 -7.44 -5.62 -10.93
N PHE A 137 -7.41 -4.47 -10.26
CA PHE A 137 -8.06 -4.31 -8.95
C PHE A 137 -9.56 -4.62 -9.00
N TRP A 138 -10.19 -4.31 -10.13
CA TRP A 138 -11.64 -4.38 -10.28
C TRP A 138 -12.18 -5.76 -10.64
N THR A 139 -11.33 -6.73 -10.78
CA THR A 139 -11.75 -8.12 -11.06
C THR A 139 -11.68 -9.03 -9.80
#